data_1aeb3ddba792c72c5aebd8990d4d456d
#
_entry.id   1aeb3ddba792c72c5aebd8990d4d456d
#
_cell.length_a   1.000
_cell.length_b   1.000
_cell.length_c   1.000
_cell.angle_alpha   90.00
_cell.angle_beta   90.00
_cell.angle_gamma   90.00
#
_symmetry.space_group_name_H-M   'P 1'
#
loop_
_entity.id
_entity.type
_entity.pdbx_description
1 polymer ?
#
loop_
_entity_poly.entity_id
_entity_poly.type
_entity_poly.pdbx_seq_one_letter_code
_entity_poly.pdbx_strand_id
1 'polypeptide(L)'
;MSRSRGEGGFVLVLVLAMLVVIGVLAGAIAAVTARLTEQAQHRARAMQDAVDMASTRSTVLYLLSTQRMTVGGLTVDNLVSFGDDGIRPAQSYADLDSVLPVGTEIRLDGRPNVGLGGARFALQDDYGLFGVNWNPPWSLERLLAQGGHAREVPAEDLFNRLMDYQDRDNLHRLNSMEADGYRKAGLPPPTNLPLATPMEVLRVAGWEQALSFLSPAEISDTISVESVAVVNVNTAPPRVLRVLNGMDQEKADRVIAFRKLQPFMTETAFFEFAGVSKSTEEPVAVYPASSGTLKLWPSDGGQVVLVHW
;
A
#
# COMPACT_ATOMS: atom_id res chain seq x y z
N MET A 1 64.82 60.98 37.27
CA MET A 1 64.05 60.61 36.05
C MET A 1 63.83 59.12 36.08
N SER A 2 62.71 58.70 36.61
CA SER A 2 62.26 57.29 36.65
C SER A 2 61.30 57.04 35.48
N ARG A 3 61.67 56.18 34.52
CA ARG A 3 60.89 55.78 33.42
C ARG A 3 59.98 54.67 33.86
N SER A 4 58.66 54.90 33.95
CA SER A 4 57.59 53.88 34.03
C SER A 4 57.53 53.10 32.71
N ARG A 5 58.15 51.94 32.68
CA ARG A 5 57.97 50.95 31.62
C ARG A 5 57.26 49.75 32.20
N GLY A 6 56.00 49.62 31.98
CA GLY A 6 55.27 48.38 32.42
C GLY A 6 53.80 48.30 32.12
N GLU A 7 53.14 49.42 31.80
CA GLU A 7 51.63 49.37 31.71
C GLU A 7 51.08 49.02 30.33
N GLY A 8 51.85 49.18 29.24
CA GLY A 8 51.34 48.93 27.88
C GLY A 8 51.13 47.43 27.52
N GLY A 9 51.92 46.54 28.17
CA GLY A 9 51.82 45.10 27.86
C GLY A 9 50.53 44.40 28.44
N PHE A 10 50.12 44.88 29.62
CA PHE A 10 48.98 44.32 30.29
C PHE A 10 47.65 44.66 29.55
N VAL A 11 47.53 45.87 29.06
CA VAL A 11 46.34 46.32 28.28
C VAL A 11 46.18 45.53 26.99
N LEU A 12 47.27 45.23 26.28
CA LEU A 12 47.26 44.45 25.05
C LEU A 12 46.77 43.01 25.30
N VAL A 13 47.26 42.35 26.38
CA VAL A 13 46.78 40.99 26.76
C VAL A 13 45.33 40.98 27.16
N LEU A 14 44.85 42.00 27.88
CA LEU A 14 43.45 42.11 28.27
C LEU A 14 42.55 42.31 27.05
N VAL A 15 42.91 43.16 26.11
CA VAL A 15 42.18 43.37 24.86
C VAL A 15 42.16 42.09 24.03
N LEU A 16 43.27 41.38 23.92
CA LEU A 16 43.33 40.11 23.20
C LEU A 16 42.42 39.05 23.85
N ALA A 17 42.46 38.94 25.19
CA ALA A 17 41.56 38.04 25.91
C ALA A 17 40.07 38.36 25.71
N MET A 18 39.70 39.66 25.75
CA MET A 18 38.32 40.10 25.44
C MET A 18 37.92 39.76 24.00
N LEU A 19 38.79 39.96 23.02
CA LEU A 19 38.49 39.60 21.62
C LEU A 19 38.28 38.12 21.45
N VAL A 20 39.05 37.27 22.13
CA VAL A 20 38.86 35.81 22.10
C VAL A 20 37.49 35.43 22.72
N VAL A 21 37.15 36.00 23.88
CA VAL A 21 35.83 35.74 24.53
C VAL A 21 34.67 36.18 23.65
N ILE A 22 34.77 37.39 23.07
CA ILE A 22 33.73 37.89 22.13
C ILE A 22 33.67 36.99 20.90
N GLY A 23 34.78 36.55 20.33
CA GLY A 23 34.82 35.65 19.19
C GLY A 23 34.16 34.28 19.50
N VAL A 24 34.44 33.70 20.67
CA VAL A 24 33.81 32.44 21.12
C VAL A 24 32.32 32.63 21.31
N LEU A 25 31.87 33.71 21.97
CA LEU A 25 30.45 34.01 22.17
C LEU A 25 29.72 34.24 20.83
N ALA A 26 30.31 35.01 19.92
CA ALA A 26 29.73 35.22 18.59
C ALA A 26 29.61 33.90 17.80
N GLY A 27 30.65 33.04 17.87
CA GLY A 27 30.63 31.72 17.27
C GLY A 27 29.55 30.81 17.87
N ALA A 28 29.37 30.82 19.19
CA ALA A 28 28.33 30.06 19.86
C ALA A 28 26.92 30.54 19.46
N ILE A 29 26.70 31.86 19.43
CA ILE A 29 25.41 32.43 18.98
C ILE A 29 25.12 32.06 17.52
N ALA A 30 26.10 32.18 16.63
CA ALA A 30 25.98 31.80 15.23
C ALA A 30 25.60 30.32 15.06
N ALA A 31 26.27 29.42 15.83
CA ALA A 31 25.96 27.99 15.80
C ALA A 31 24.56 27.68 16.30
N VAL A 32 24.08 28.31 17.37
CA VAL A 32 22.72 28.16 17.88
C VAL A 32 21.69 28.67 16.86
N THR A 33 21.93 29.86 16.29
CA THR A 33 21.05 30.45 15.29
C THR A 33 20.95 29.55 14.05
N ALA A 34 22.08 29.02 13.57
CA ALA A 34 22.07 28.08 12.43
C ALA A 34 21.22 26.84 12.70
N ARG A 35 21.37 26.21 13.88
CA ARG A 35 20.57 25.06 14.30
C ARG A 35 19.06 25.39 14.40
N LEU A 36 18.71 26.55 14.98
CA LEU A 36 17.31 26.96 15.10
C LEU A 36 16.69 27.23 13.71
N THR A 37 17.45 27.82 12.79
CA THR A 37 17.01 28.06 11.42
C THR A 37 16.78 26.73 10.70
N GLU A 38 17.70 25.79 10.81
CA GLU A 38 17.56 24.46 10.23
C GLU A 38 16.33 23.72 10.79
N GLN A 39 16.16 23.73 12.11
CA GLN A 39 14.96 23.14 12.75
C GLN A 39 13.67 23.80 12.29
N ALA A 40 13.65 25.12 12.15
CA ALA A 40 12.48 25.85 11.66
C ALA A 40 12.14 25.47 10.21
N GLN A 41 13.17 25.35 9.36
CA GLN A 41 13.00 24.91 7.98
C GLN A 41 12.49 23.45 7.90
N HIS A 42 13.03 22.53 8.71
CA HIS A 42 12.53 21.16 8.77
C HIS A 42 11.05 21.08 9.20
N ARG A 43 10.68 21.86 10.23
CA ARG A 43 9.27 21.90 10.67
C ARG A 43 8.34 22.49 9.61
N ALA A 44 8.78 23.56 8.92
CA ALA A 44 8.02 24.18 7.86
C ALA A 44 7.79 23.21 6.69
N ARG A 45 8.82 22.45 6.28
CA ARG A 45 8.70 21.40 5.25
C ARG A 45 7.76 20.29 5.69
N ALA A 46 7.93 19.74 6.89
CA ALA A 46 7.07 18.69 7.41
C ALA A 46 5.60 19.14 7.49
N MET A 47 5.35 20.39 7.85
CA MET A 47 4.00 20.95 7.85
C MET A 47 3.43 21.08 6.42
N GLN A 48 4.25 21.53 5.48
CA GLN A 48 3.84 21.63 4.07
C GLN A 48 3.51 20.25 3.50
N ASP A 49 4.36 19.25 3.74
CA ASP A 49 4.13 17.87 3.31
C ASP A 49 2.81 17.31 3.90
N ALA A 50 2.54 17.60 5.17
CA ALA A 50 1.29 17.18 5.81
C ALA A 50 0.06 17.83 5.16
N VAL A 51 0.14 19.12 4.81
CA VAL A 51 -0.92 19.85 4.09
C VAL A 51 -1.10 19.28 2.69
N ASP A 52 -0.03 19.03 1.96
CA ASP A 52 -0.06 18.50 0.60
C ASP A 52 -0.66 17.07 0.58
N MET A 53 -0.26 16.21 1.53
CA MET A 53 -0.85 14.88 1.67
C MET A 53 -2.33 14.93 2.07
N ALA A 54 -2.71 15.80 3.01
CA ALA A 54 -4.10 15.95 3.42
C ALA A 54 -4.98 16.45 2.28
N SER A 55 -4.49 17.43 1.51
CA SER A 55 -5.17 17.98 0.33
C SER A 55 -5.31 16.91 -0.76
N THR A 56 -4.25 16.16 -1.05
CA THR A 56 -4.26 15.05 -2.01
C THR A 56 -5.25 13.97 -1.58
N ARG A 57 -5.22 13.56 -0.29
CA ARG A 57 -6.16 12.59 0.27
C ARG A 57 -7.62 13.04 0.05
N SER A 58 -7.94 14.26 0.44
CA SER A 58 -9.30 14.78 0.32
C SER A 58 -9.78 14.84 -1.13
N THR A 59 -8.90 15.26 -2.05
CA THR A 59 -9.19 15.28 -3.47
C THR A 59 -9.43 13.89 -4.04
N VAL A 60 -8.56 12.91 -3.73
CA VAL A 60 -8.69 11.54 -4.22
C VAL A 60 -9.95 10.88 -3.67
N LEU A 61 -10.25 11.05 -2.37
CA LEU A 61 -11.49 10.51 -1.79
C LEU A 61 -12.74 11.16 -2.40
N TYR A 62 -12.69 12.46 -2.70
CA TYR A 62 -13.77 13.13 -3.42
C TYR A 62 -13.96 12.54 -4.83
N LEU A 63 -12.88 12.33 -5.58
CA LEU A 63 -12.96 11.70 -6.90
C LEU A 63 -13.52 10.27 -6.81
N LEU A 64 -13.07 9.45 -5.85
CA LEU A 64 -13.59 8.10 -5.61
C LEU A 64 -15.09 8.08 -5.31
N SER A 65 -15.60 9.14 -4.65
CA SER A 65 -17.02 9.23 -4.28
C SER A 65 -17.91 9.84 -5.38
N THR A 66 -17.34 10.57 -6.33
CA THR A 66 -18.12 11.38 -7.31
C THR A 66 -17.89 10.97 -8.75
N GLN A 67 -16.72 10.39 -9.05
CA GLN A 67 -16.38 10.00 -10.41
C GLN A 67 -16.69 8.53 -10.66
N ARG A 68 -16.93 8.19 -11.92
CA ARG A 68 -17.16 6.80 -12.31
C ARG A 68 -15.85 6.02 -12.40
N MET A 69 -15.96 4.72 -12.18
CA MET A 69 -14.89 3.77 -12.49
C MET A 69 -15.11 3.16 -13.88
N THR A 70 -14.00 2.87 -14.57
CA THR A 70 -13.97 2.12 -15.82
C THR A 70 -13.06 0.91 -15.67
N VAL A 71 -12.98 0.06 -16.67
CA VAL A 71 -11.98 -1.02 -16.69
C VAL A 71 -10.54 -0.49 -16.68
N GLY A 72 -10.32 0.77 -17.06
CA GLY A 72 -9.02 1.47 -17.02
C GLY A 72 -8.66 2.05 -15.65
N GLY A 73 -9.64 2.26 -14.77
CA GLY A 73 -9.46 2.87 -13.46
C GLY A 73 -10.47 3.97 -13.13
N LEU A 74 -10.09 4.88 -12.24
CA LEU A 74 -10.89 6.00 -11.77
C LEU A 74 -10.80 7.16 -12.80
N THR A 75 -11.94 7.62 -13.32
CA THR A 75 -11.97 8.77 -14.22
C THR A 75 -11.71 10.08 -13.45
N VAL A 76 -11.10 11.04 -14.12
CA VAL A 76 -10.86 12.40 -13.56
C VAL A 76 -11.61 13.48 -14.33
N ASP A 77 -12.23 13.12 -15.44
CA ASP A 77 -12.95 14.03 -16.29
C ASP A 77 -14.38 14.19 -15.78
N ASN A 78 -14.82 15.42 -15.61
CA ASN A 78 -16.15 15.79 -15.13
C ASN A 78 -17.25 15.53 -16.18
N LEU A 79 -17.18 14.40 -16.86
CA LEU A 79 -18.25 13.93 -17.72
C LEU A 79 -19.34 13.23 -16.89
N VAL A 80 -19.69 13.82 -15.75
CA VAL A 80 -21.00 13.56 -15.17
C VAL A 80 -21.98 14.29 -16.08
N SER A 81 -22.55 13.55 -17.02
CA SER A 81 -23.73 14.01 -17.75
C SER A 81 -24.82 14.19 -16.70
N PHE A 82 -25.02 15.42 -16.27
CA PHE A 82 -26.25 15.80 -15.57
C PHE A 82 -27.35 15.76 -16.61
N GLY A 83 -27.92 14.57 -16.85
CA GLY A 83 -29.19 14.45 -17.54
C GLY A 83 -30.25 15.22 -16.73
N ASP A 84 -31.28 15.71 -17.38
CA ASP A 84 -32.42 16.45 -16.81
C ASP A 84 -33.10 15.74 -15.61
N ASP A 85 -32.72 14.52 -15.30
CA ASP A 85 -33.34 13.64 -14.30
C ASP A 85 -32.53 13.48 -13.00
N GLY A 86 -31.56 14.34 -12.73
CA GLY A 86 -30.76 14.28 -11.50
C GLY A 86 -29.59 13.26 -11.54
N ILE A 87 -28.79 13.29 -10.50
CA ILE A 87 -27.60 12.43 -10.32
C ILE A 87 -28.05 10.96 -10.37
N ARG A 88 -27.77 10.28 -11.47
CA ARG A 88 -27.85 8.82 -11.52
C ARG A 88 -26.49 8.27 -11.15
N PRO A 89 -26.33 7.58 -10.01
CA PRO A 89 -25.18 6.72 -9.82
C PRO A 89 -25.22 5.68 -10.96
N ALA A 90 -24.07 5.39 -11.58
CA ALA A 90 -23.90 4.37 -12.60
C ALA A 90 -24.11 2.97 -11.95
N GLN A 91 -25.38 2.59 -11.70
CA GLN A 91 -25.76 1.33 -11.08
C GLN A 91 -26.40 0.35 -12.07
N SER A 92 -26.29 0.59 -13.36
CA SER A 92 -26.77 -0.37 -14.34
C SER A 92 -25.62 -0.84 -15.21
N TYR A 93 -25.26 -2.12 -15.09
CA TYR A 93 -24.42 -2.85 -16.05
C TYR A 93 -24.99 -2.86 -17.49
N ALA A 94 -26.10 -2.19 -17.73
CA ALA A 94 -26.75 -2.08 -19.03
C ALA A 94 -26.11 -1.05 -19.96
N ASP A 95 -25.22 -0.16 -19.44
CA ASP A 95 -24.58 0.85 -20.25
C ASP A 95 -23.10 0.47 -20.46
N LEU A 96 -22.83 -0.33 -21.47
CA LEU A 96 -21.46 -0.74 -21.87
C LEU A 96 -20.55 0.48 -22.01
N ASP A 97 -21.08 1.62 -22.47
CA ASP A 97 -20.33 2.86 -22.60
C ASP A 97 -19.84 3.41 -21.24
N SER A 98 -20.52 3.08 -20.14
CA SER A 98 -20.14 3.55 -18.81
C SER A 98 -18.89 2.88 -18.25
N VAL A 99 -18.54 1.70 -18.74
CA VAL A 99 -17.36 0.91 -18.28
C VAL A 99 -16.15 1.04 -19.21
N LEU A 100 -16.34 1.66 -20.39
CA LEU A 100 -15.26 1.85 -21.35
C LEU A 100 -14.21 2.83 -20.83
N PRO A 101 -12.91 2.55 -21.08
CA PRO A 101 -11.85 3.46 -20.69
C PRO A 101 -11.90 4.75 -21.53
N VAL A 102 -11.61 5.87 -20.91
CA VAL A 102 -11.48 7.18 -21.57
C VAL A 102 -10.02 7.55 -21.86
N GLY A 103 -9.06 6.84 -21.28
CA GLY A 103 -7.63 7.01 -21.53
C GLY A 103 -6.91 7.97 -20.56
N THR A 104 -7.64 8.62 -19.66
CA THR A 104 -7.11 9.59 -18.67
C THR A 104 -7.28 9.12 -17.24
N GLU A 105 -7.64 7.86 -17.04
CA GLU A 105 -7.92 7.31 -15.72
C GLU A 105 -6.69 7.25 -14.81
N ILE A 106 -6.92 7.50 -13.53
CA ILE A 106 -6.00 7.10 -12.46
C ILE A 106 -6.12 5.59 -12.31
N ARG A 107 -5.04 4.87 -12.59
CA ARG A 107 -5.04 3.41 -12.50
C ARG A 107 -5.02 2.94 -11.06
N LEU A 108 -5.69 1.80 -10.83
CA LEU A 108 -5.86 1.19 -9.51
C LEU A 108 -4.91 -0.01 -9.32
N ASP A 109 -3.70 0.06 -9.88
CA ASP A 109 -2.70 -1.01 -9.91
C ASP A 109 -1.48 -0.73 -9.01
N GLY A 110 -1.62 0.16 -8.03
CA GLY A 110 -0.58 0.50 -7.07
C GLY A 110 0.53 1.41 -7.61
N ARG A 111 0.44 1.87 -8.88
CA ARG A 111 1.46 2.76 -9.44
C ARG A 111 1.43 4.14 -8.79
N PRO A 112 2.61 4.76 -8.61
CA PRO A 112 2.71 6.11 -8.09
C PRO A 112 2.13 7.16 -9.05
N ASN A 113 1.39 8.09 -8.49
CA ASN A 113 0.89 9.30 -9.15
C ASN A 113 1.37 10.54 -8.39
N VAL A 114 1.38 11.68 -9.05
CA VAL A 114 1.68 12.98 -8.45
C VAL A 114 0.38 13.59 -7.96
N GLY A 115 0.33 13.93 -6.68
CA GLY A 115 -0.78 14.63 -6.04
C GLY A 115 -0.57 16.14 -5.99
N LEU A 116 -1.27 16.82 -5.08
CA LEU A 116 -1.16 18.24 -4.86
C LEU A 116 0.14 18.57 -4.11
N GLY A 117 0.73 19.73 -4.43
CA GLY A 117 1.91 20.25 -3.76
C GLY A 117 3.17 19.38 -3.85
N GLY A 118 3.15 18.32 -4.66
CA GLY A 118 4.27 17.37 -4.76
C GLY A 118 4.09 16.11 -3.95
N ALA A 119 3.05 15.98 -3.13
CA ALA A 119 2.69 14.72 -2.49
C ALA A 119 2.51 13.62 -3.55
N ARG A 120 2.80 12.40 -3.19
CA ARG A 120 2.62 11.24 -4.05
C ARG A 120 1.52 10.35 -3.51
N PHE A 121 0.82 9.67 -4.42
CA PHE A 121 -0.20 8.71 -4.04
C PHE A 121 -0.24 7.52 -5.00
N ALA A 122 -0.79 6.42 -4.54
CA ALA A 122 -1.14 5.27 -5.36
C ALA A 122 -2.50 4.73 -4.92
N LEU A 123 -3.26 4.23 -5.88
CA LEU A 123 -4.52 3.54 -5.65
C LEU A 123 -4.33 2.07 -5.98
N GLN A 124 -4.80 1.19 -5.08
CA GLN A 124 -4.79 -0.25 -5.29
C GLN A 124 -6.20 -0.79 -5.09
N ASP A 125 -6.72 -1.41 -6.12
CA ASP A 125 -7.97 -2.16 -6.15
C ASP A 125 -7.86 -3.45 -5.31
N ASP A 126 -8.83 -3.73 -4.45
CA ASP A 126 -8.83 -4.93 -3.63
C ASP A 126 -9.01 -6.22 -4.44
N TYR A 127 -9.73 -6.18 -5.57
CA TYR A 127 -9.78 -7.31 -6.50
C TYR A 127 -8.45 -7.58 -7.20
N GLY A 128 -7.53 -6.59 -7.20
CA GLY A 128 -6.16 -6.79 -7.65
C GLY A 128 -5.29 -7.55 -6.66
N LEU A 129 -5.73 -7.81 -5.43
CA LEU A 129 -4.98 -8.46 -4.39
C LEU A 129 -5.47 -9.88 -4.11
N PHE A 130 -4.66 -10.67 -3.40
CA PHE A 130 -5.02 -12.02 -2.96
C PHE A 130 -5.96 -11.93 -1.75
N GLY A 131 -7.24 -12.21 -1.94
CA GLY A 131 -8.25 -12.19 -0.89
C GLY A 131 -8.08 -13.35 0.08
N VAL A 132 -7.31 -13.18 1.15
CA VAL A 132 -6.89 -14.26 2.05
C VAL A 132 -8.05 -14.94 2.78
N ASN A 133 -9.11 -14.19 3.09
CA ASN A 133 -10.26 -14.72 3.84
C ASN A 133 -11.10 -15.75 3.03
N TRP A 134 -10.97 -15.80 1.69
CA TRP A 134 -11.89 -16.54 0.82
C TRP A 134 -11.22 -17.37 -0.27
N ASN A 135 -9.91 -17.22 -0.49
CA ASN A 135 -9.22 -18.00 -1.50
C ASN A 135 -9.01 -19.45 -1.05
N PRO A 136 -9.19 -20.43 -1.95
CA PRO A 136 -9.05 -21.84 -1.63
C PRO A 136 -7.57 -22.24 -1.41
N PRO A 137 -7.31 -23.40 -0.75
CA PRO A 137 -5.96 -23.84 -0.41
C PRO A 137 -4.98 -23.92 -1.59
N TRP A 138 -5.45 -24.31 -2.78
CA TRP A 138 -4.58 -24.42 -3.97
C TRP A 138 -4.11 -23.06 -4.49
N SER A 139 -4.91 -22.00 -4.35
CA SER A 139 -4.48 -20.63 -4.66
C SER A 139 -3.42 -20.15 -3.69
N LEU A 140 -3.62 -20.43 -2.39
CA LEU A 140 -2.65 -20.17 -1.35
C LEU A 140 -1.35 -20.94 -1.62
N GLU A 141 -1.46 -22.19 -2.04
CA GLU A 141 -0.29 -23.01 -2.39
C GLU A 141 0.57 -22.36 -3.47
N ARG A 142 -0.05 -21.83 -4.54
CA ARG A 142 0.68 -21.14 -5.61
C ARG A 142 1.29 -19.82 -5.13
N LEU A 143 0.61 -19.08 -4.26
CA LEU A 143 1.20 -17.88 -3.66
C LEU A 143 2.45 -18.21 -2.86
N LEU A 144 2.35 -19.18 -1.98
CA LEU A 144 3.44 -19.61 -1.12
C LEU A 144 4.59 -20.27 -1.92
N ALA A 145 4.30 -20.97 -3.02
CA ALA A 145 5.33 -21.58 -3.89
C ALA A 145 6.31 -20.55 -4.44
N GLN A 146 5.93 -19.29 -4.52
CA GLN A 146 6.78 -18.21 -5.00
C GLN A 146 7.93 -17.86 -4.06
N GLY A 147 7.87 -18.30 -2.79
CA GLY A 147 8.95 -18.13 -1.83
C GLY A 147 10.15 -19.07 -2.03
N GLY A 148 10.02 -20.09 -2.87
CA GLY A 148 11.15 -20.96 -3.26
C GLY A 148 11.67 -21.93 -2.19
N HIS A 149 11.09 -21.94 -1.00
CA HIS A 149 11.52 -22.79 0.10
C HIS A 149 10.64 -24.03 0.23
N ALA A 150 11.24 -25.18 0.59
CA ALA A 150 10.48 -26.34 1.06
C ALA A 150 9.69 -25.93 2.32
N ARG A 151 8.37 -26.12 2.29
CA ARG A 151 7.51 -25.68 3.37
C ARG A 151 7.49 -26.70 4.49
N GLU A 152 7.61 -26.21 5.72
CA GLU A 152 7.43 -27.03 6.92
C GLU A 152 5.93 -27.34 7.15
N VAL A 153 5.03 -26.45 6.71
CA VAL A 153 3.58 -26.58 6.88
C VAL A 153 2.90 -26.58 5.51
N PRO A 154 2.07 -27.57 5.20
CA PRO A 154 1.26 -27.60 3.98
C PRO A 154 0.31 -26.38 3.88
N ALA A 155 -0.02 -25.95 2.66
CA ALA A 155 -0.94 -24.84 2.43
C ALA A 155 -2.35 -25.12 2.97
N GLU A 156 -2.78 -26.39 2.90
CA GLU A 156 -4.07 -26.84 3.46
C GLU A 156 -4.12 -26.67 4.98
N ASP A 157 -3.03 -27.01 5.69
CA ASP A 157 -2.96 -26.85 7.14
C ASP A 157 -2.97 -25.35 7.52
N LEU A 158 -2.26 -24.50 6.77
CA LEU A 158 -2.30 -23.05 6.96
C LEU A 158 -3.69 -22.47 6.72
N PHE A 159 -4.37 -22.96 5.70
CA PHE A 159 -5.75 -22.59 5.42
C PHE A 159 -6.69 -23.02 6.57
N ASN A 160 -6.57 -24.26 7.06
CA ASN A 160 -7.36 -24.74 8.18
C ASN A 160 -7.13 -23.91 9.45
N ARG A 161 -5.87 -23.55 9.73
CA ARG A 161 -5.51 -22.64 10.84
C ARG A 161 -6.12 -21.25 10.70
N LEU A 162 -6.17 -20.74 9.48
CA LEU A 162 -6.81 -19.45 9.22
C LEU A 162 -8.32 -19.55 9.43
N MET A 163 -8.97 -20.63 9.00
CA MET A 163 -10.40 -20.82 9.18
C MET A 163 -10.78 -20.92 10.67
N ASP A 164 -10.02 -21.69 11.48
CA ASP A 164 -10.26 -21.78 12.92
C ASP A 164 -9.89 -20.49 13.67
N TYR A 165 -8.95 -19.68 13.13
CA TYR A 165 -8.65 -18.36 13.67
C TYR A 165 -9.84 -17.39 13.54
N GLN A 166 -10.68 -17.57 12.52
CA GLN A 166 -11.74 -16.65 12.16
C GLN A 166 -13.14 -17.12 12.60
N ASP A 167 -13.38 -18.40 12.77
CA ASP A 167 -14.70 -18.89 13.11
C ASP A 167 -15.04 -18.70 14.61
N ARG A 168 -16.31 -18.88 14.94
CA ARG A 168 -16.81 -18.56 16.28
C ARG A 168 -16.84 -19.73 17.23
N ASP A 169 -16.60 -20.92 16.71
CA ASP A 169 -16.62 -22.11 17.54
C ASP A 169 -15.20 -22.51 18.00
N ASN A 170 -15.03 -23.67 18.62
CA ASN A 170 -13.74 -24.19 19.06
C ASN A 170 -13.55 -25.62 18.51
N LEU A 171 -14.10 -25.91 17.35
CA LEU A 171 -13.98 -27.22 16.70
C LEU A 171 -12.75 -27.23 15.81
N HIS A 172 -11.78 -28.05 16.15
CA HIS A 172 -10.53 -28.15 15.39
C HIS A 172 -10.74 -28.76 14.00
N ARG A 173 -10.33 -28.05 12.97
CA ARG A 173 -10.03 -28.65 11.65
C ARG A 173 -8.77 -29.48 11.70
N LEU A 174 -8.54 -30.29 10.67
CA LEU A 174 -7.34 -31.12 10.61
C LEU A 174 -6.08 -30.24 10.62
N ASN A 175 -5.14 -30.55 11.51
CA ASN A 175 -3.86 -29.84 11.68
C ASN A 175 -3.99 -28.31 11.95
N SER A 176 -5.14 -27.90 12.46
CA SER A 176 -5.42 -26.51 12.83
C SER A 176 -5.06 -26.21 14.30
N MET A 177 -5.38 -25.01 14.74
CA MET A 177 -5.08 -24.57 16.09
C MET A 177 -6.17 -23.63 16.61
N GLU A 178 -6.75 -23.97 17.74
CA GLU A 178 -7.73 -23.18 18.48
C GLU A 178 -7.13 -22.46 19.68
N ALA A 179 -7.94 -21.69 20.43
CA ALA A 179 -7.51 -20.83 21.53
C ALA A 179 -6.64 -21.53 22.59
N ASP A 180 -6.86 -22.80 22.88
CA ASP A 180 -6.04 -23.58 23.81
C ASP A 180 -4.67 -23.90 23.24
N GLY A 181 -4.57 -24.17 21.94
CA GLY A 181 -3.31 -24.37 21.21
C GLY A 181 -2.48 -23.08 21.16
N TYR A 182 -3.11 -21.95 20.84
CA TYR A 182 -2.47 -20.65 20.86
C TYR A 182 -1.90 -20.32 22.25
N ARG A 183 -2.67 -20.58 23.31
CA ARG A 183 -2.22 -20.38 24.71
C ARG A 183 -1.01 -21.26 25.05
N LYS A 184 -1.02 -22.53 24.66
CA LYS A 184 0.11 -23.46 24.87
C LYS A 184 1.36 -23.03 24.12
N ALA A 185 1.19 -22.43 22.93
CA ALA A 185 2.28 -21.93 22.11
C ALA A 185 2.77 -20.53 22.55
N GLY A 186 2.13 -19.89 23.53
CA GLY A 186 2.44 -18.53 23.96
C GLY A 186 2.06 -17.45 22.96
N LEU A 187 1.14 -17.76 22.03
CA LEU A 187 0.63 -16.85 21.01
C LEU A 187 -0.64 -16.15 21.49
N PRO A 188 -0.94 -14.92 20.99
CA PRO A 188 -2.22 -14.27 21.20
C PRO A 188 -3.37 -15.18 20.71
N PRO A 189 -4.49 -15.28 21.43
CA PRO A 189 -5.61 -16.13 21.02
C PRO A 189 -6.21 -15.67 19.70
N PRO A 190 -6.88 -16.57 18.95
CA PRO A 190 -7.60 -16.22 17.73
C PRO A 190 -8.69 -15.17 18.04
N THR A 191 -9.01 -14.36 17.05
CA THR A 191 -10.02 -13.30 17.19
C THR A 191 -11.44 -13.81 17.02
N ASN A 192 -11.63 -14.97 16.41
CA ASN A 192 -12.91 -15.56 16.02
C ASN A 192 -13.73 -14.61 15.13
N LEU A 193 -13.04 -13.82 14.32
CA LEU A 193 -13.57 -12.87 13.34
C LEU A 193 -12.68 -12.90 12.09
N PRO A 194 -13.24 -12.60 10.90
CA PRO A 194 -12.45 -12.41 9.69
C PRO A 194 -11.32 -11.40 9.93
N LEU A 195 -10.19 -11.61 9.28
CA LEU A 195 -9.05 -10.69 9.39
C LEU A 195 -9.49 -9.28 9.01
N ALA A 196 -9.15 -8.30 9.83
CA ALA A 196 -9.48 -6.89 9.62
C ALA A 196 -8.40 -6.13 8.84
N THR A 197 -7.17 -6.63 8.85
CA THR A 197 -6.04 -6.03 8.12
C THR A 197 -5.13 -7.11 7.53
N PRO A 198 -4.45 -6.84 6.40
CA PRO A 198 -3.53 -7.81 5.80
C PRO A 198 -2.44 -8.30 6.77
N MET A 199 -1.95 -7.41 7.64
CA MET A 199 -0.90 -7.75 8.60
C MET A 199 -1.36 -8.68 9.72
N GLU A 200 -2.66 -8.79 9.95
CA GLU A 200 -3.20 -9.69 10.96
C GLU A 200 -2.98 -11.17 10.61
N VAL A 201 -2.81 -11.49 9.34
CA VAL A 201 -2.47 -12.85 8.88
C VAL A 201 -1.24 -13.42 9.58
N LEU A 202 -0.28 -12.58 9.96
CA LEU A 202 0.92 -12.98 10.70
C LEU A 202 0.64 -13.45 12.14
N ARG A 203 -0.55 -13.21 12.66
CA ARG A 203 -0.98 -13.73 13.97
C ARG A 203 -1.50 -15.16 13.89
N VAL A 204 -1.86 -15.61 12.70
CA VAL A 204 -2.32 -16.98 12.47
C VAL A 204 -1.12 -17.93 12.58
N ALA A 205 -1.27 -19.00 13.35
CA ALA A 205 -0.18 -19.92 13.65
C ALA A 205 0.49 -20.50 12.39
N GLY A 206 1.79 -20.26 12.23
CA GLY A 206 2.62 -20.71 11.10
C GLY A 206 2.61 -19.78 9.88
N TRP A 207 1.75 -18.76 9.82
CA TRP A 207 1.69 -17.86 8.68
C TRP A 207 2.85 -16.88 8.61
N GLU A 208 3.36 -16.40 9.75
CA GLU A 208 4.56 -15.56 9.78
C GLU A 208 5.74 -16.23 9.10
N GLN A 209 5.95 -17.51 9.40
CA GLN A 209 7.02 -18.30 8.79
C GLN A 209 6.74 -18.59 7.32
N ALA A 210 5.49 -18.92 6.98
CA ALA A 210 5.09 -19.19 5.59
C ALA A 210 5.23 -17.97 4.66
N LEU A 211 5.03 -16.76 5.19
CA LEU A 211 5.15 -15.49 4.46
C LEU A 211 6.49 -14.77 4.68
N SER A 212 7.48 -15.42 5.32
CA SER A 212 8.78 -14.81 5.64
C SER A 212 9.57 -14.31 4.43
N PHE A 213 9.21 -14.74 3.22
CA PHE A 213 9.77 -14.24 1.96
C PHE A 213 9.17 -12.90 1.50
N LEU A 214 8.18 -12.36 2.23
CA LEU A 214 7.57 -11.06 2.00
C LEU A 214 7.93 -10.10 3.12
N SER A 215 8.31 -8.91 2.76
CA SER A 215 8.38 -7.79 3.71
C SER A 215 6.96 -7.35 4.13
N PRO A 216 6.80 -6.63 5.25
CA PRO A 216 5.49 -6.08 5.65
C PRO A 216 4.81 -5.23 4.57
N ALA A 217 5.57 -4.46 3.79
CA ALA A 217 5.05 -3.69 2.68
C ALA A 217 4.52 -4.61 1.55
N GLU A 218 5.28 -5.66 1.19
CA GLU A 218 4.85 -6.63 0.18
C GLU A 218 3.64 -7.46 0.62
N ILE A 219 3.47 -7.75 1.91
CA ILE A 219 2.25 -8.37 2.43
C ILE A 219 1.05 -7.48 2.15
N SER A 220 1.14 -6.19 2.49
CA SER A 220 0.07 -5.21 2.23
C SER A 220 -0.17 -4.97 0.73
N ASP A 221 0.83 -5.23 -0.12
CA ASP A 221 0.74 -5.09 -1.58
C ASP A 221 0.33 -6.39 -2.29
N THR A 222 0.15 -7.47 -1.53
CA THR A 222 -0.20 -8.79 -2.06
C THR A 222 -1.54 -9.29 -1.53
N ILE A 223 -1.83 -9.04 -0.26
CA ILE A 223 -2.97 -9.62 0.46
C ILE A 223 -4.06 -8.58 0.67
N SER A 224 -5.30 -8.95 0.34
CA SER A 224 -6.53 -8.26 0.75
C SER A 224 -7.28 -9.12 1.78
N VAL A 225 -7.99 -8.45 2.67
CA VAL A 225 -8.91 -9.07 3.64
C VAL A 225 -10.37 -9.01 3.18
N GLU A 226 -10.62 -8.45 2.01
CA GLU A 226 -11.96 -8.40 1.44
C GLU A 226 -12.54 -9.78 1.17
N SER A 227 -13.87 -9.86 1.26
CA SER A 227 -14.64 -11.12 1.25
C SER A 227 -14.84 -11.69 -0.15
N VAL A 228 -13.89 -11.57 -1.06
CA VAL A 228 -14.04 -12.03 -2.45
C VAL A 228 -12.78 -12.73 -2.94
N ALA A 229 -12.98 -13.93 -3.51
CA ALA A 229 -11.93 -14.73 -4.16
C ALA A 229 -11.92 -14.48 -5.68
N VAL A 230 -11.73 -13.23 -6.11
CA VAL A 230 -11.62 -12.85 -7.52
C VAL A 230 -10.33 -12.08 -7.76
N VAL A 231 -9.71 -12.27 -8.92
CA VAL A 231 -8.49 -11.52 -9.30
C VAL A 231 -8.81 -10.60 -10.47
N ASN A 232 -8.70 -9.28 -10.25
CA ASN A 232 -8.80 -8.32 -11.33
C ASN A 232 -7.48 -8.26 -12.10
N VAL A 233 -7.50 -8.74 -13.34
CA VAL A 233 -6.32 -8.84 -14.20
C VAL A 233 -5.77 -7.50 -14.64
N ASN A 234 -6.58 -6.42 -14.58
CA ASN A 234 -6.15 -5.07 -14.91
C ASN A 234 -5.40 -4.38 -13.76
N THR A 235 -5.54 -4.86 -12.52
CA THR A 235 -4.99 -4.20 -11.33
C THR A 235 -4.04 -5.08 -10.52
N ALA A 236 -4.11 -6.42 -10.69
CA ALA A 236 -3.32 -7.37 -9.92
C ALA A 236 -1.81 -7.22 -10.14
N PRO A 237 -0.97 -7.17 -9.09
CA PRO A 237 0.48 -7.19 -9.22
C PRO A 237 0.96 -8.55 -9.78
N PRO A 238 2.22 -8.64 -10.26
CA PRO A 238 2.75 -9.87 -10.86
C PRO A 238 2.60 -11.10 -9.96
N ARG A 239 2.80 -10.91 -8.67
CA ARG A 239 2.72 -11.98 -7.66
C ARG A 239 1.31 -12.56 -7.56
N VAL A 240 0.29 -11.72 -7.63
CA VAL A 240 -1.11 -12.16 -7.56
C VAL A 240 -1.55 -12.78 -8.90
N LEU A 241 -1.14 -12.23 -10.04
CA LEU A 241 -1.40 -12.88 -11.33
C LEU A 241 -0.87 -14.33 -11.38
N ARG A 242 0.30 -14.61 -10.78
CA ARG A 242 0.89 -15.96 -10.71
C ARG A 242 0.17 -16.93 -9.79
N VAL A 243 -0.85 -16.50 -9.07
CA VAL A 243 -1.75 -17.38 -8.31
C VAL A 243 -2.72 -18.10 -9.25
N LEU A 244 -3.04 -17.49 -10.40
CA LEU A 244 -3.93 -18.09 -11.40
C LEU A 244 -3.28 -19.32 -12.05
N ASN A 245 -4.10 -20.33 -12.34
CA ASN A 245 -3.62 -21.58 -12.93
C ASN A 245 -2.95 -21.37 -14.30
N GLY A 246 -1.77 -21.95 -14.47
CA GLY A 246 -1.00 -21.85 -15.70
C GLY A 246 -0.30 -20.49 -15.93
N MET A 247 -0.39 -19.57 -14.96
CA MET A 247 0.35 -18.29 -14.99
C MET A 247 1.75 -18.46 -14.39
N ASP A 248 2.75 -18.14 -15.16
CA ASP A 248 4.16 -18.01 -14.75
C ASP A 248 4.61 -16.55 -14.74
N GLN A 249 5.87 -16.30 -14.43
CA GLN A 249 6.44 -14.95 -14.42
C GLN A 249 6.41 -14.29 -15.80
N GLU A 250 6.76 -15.02 -16.86
CA GLU A 250 6.81 -14.47 -18.21
C GLU A 250 5.43 -14.05 -18.70
N LYS A 251 4.41 -14.87 -18.46
CA LYS A 251 3.02 -14.56 -18.81
C LYS A 251 2.51 -13.37 -17.99
N ALA A 252 2.81 -13.31 -16.69
CA ALA A 252 2.44 -12.19 -15.83
C ALA A 252 3.07 -10.88 -16.33
N ASP A 253 4.35 -10.90 -16.69
CA ASP A 253 5.06 -9.72 -17.22
C ASP A 253 4.47 -9.26 -18.58
N ARG A 254 4.10 -10.19 -19.46
CA ARG A 254 3.41 -9.89 -20.72
C ARG A 254 2.04 -9.24 -20.47
N VAL A 255 1.24 -9.79 -19.55
CA VAL A 255 -0.06 -9.23 -19.15
C VAL A 255 0.11 -7.81 -18.64
N ILE A 256 1.10 -7.57 -17.75
CA ILE A 256 1.37 -6.23 -17.21
C ILE A 256 1.84 -5.27 -18.31
N ALA A 257 2.68 -5.72 -19.23
CA ALA A 257 3.12 -4.89 -20.36
C ALA A 257 1.94 -4.49 -21.26
N PHE A 258 1.06 -5.44 -21.57
CA PHE A 258 -0.13 -5.20 -22.39
C PHE A 258 -1.11 -4.22 -21.72
N ARG A 259 -1.50 -4.46 -20.46
CA ARG A 259 -2.45 -3.62 -19.76
C ARG A 259 -1.95 -2.19 -19.52
N LYS A 260 -0.64 -1.92 -19.59
CA LYS A 260 -0.10 -0.55 -19.56
C LYS A 260 -0.51 0.26 -20.78
N LEU A 261 -0.73 -0.40 -21.90
CA LEU A 261 -1.14 0.23 -23.15
C LEU A 261 -2.66 0.33 -23.24
N GLN A 262 -3.35 -0.77 -22.95
CA GLN A 262 -4.80 -0.85 -22.93
C GLN A 262 -5.29 -1.91 -21.94
N PRO A 263 -6.35 -1.64 -21.15
CA PRO A 263 -6.88 -2.64 -20.24
C PRO A 263 -7.56 -3.78 -21.00
N PHE A 264 -7.65 -4.94 -20.35
CA PHE A 264 -8.50 -6.03 -20.83
C PHE A 264 -9.96 -5.66 -20.64
N MET A 265 -10.75 -5.76 -21.71
CA MET A 265 -12.16 -5.41 -21.71
C MET A 265 -13.06 -6.57 -21.26
N THR A 266 -12.56 -7.80 -21.45
CA THR A 266 -13.28 -9.03 -21.10
C THR A 266 -12.33 -10.07 -20.53
N GLU A 267 -12.87 -10.98 -19.71
CA GLU A 267 -12.14 -12.14 -19.23
C GLU A 267 -11.62 -13.00 -20.39
N THR A 268 -12.45 -13.21 -21.42
CA THR A 268 -12.06 -14.00 -22.60
C THR A 268 -10.81 -13.43 -23.26
N ALA A 269 -10.76 -12.13 -23.49
CA ALA A 269 -9.58 -11.47 -24.09
C ALA A 269 -8.32 -11.66 -23.22
N PHE A 270 -8.48 -11.65 -21.89
CA PHE A 270 -7.35 -11.95 -21.01
C PHE A 270 -6.89 -13.40 -21.13
N PHE A 271 -7.79 -14.38 -21.07
CA PHE A 271 -7.42 -15.80 -21.14
C PHE A 271 -6.74 -16.15 -22.47
N GLU A 272 -7.27 -15.63 -23.57
CA GLU A 272 -6.66 -15.80 -24.91
C GLU A 272 -5.27 -15.19 -25.00
N PHE A 273 -5.11 -13.95 -24.51
CA PHE A 273 -3.82 -13.26 -24.50
C PHE A 273 -2.78 -13.93 -23.61
N ALA A 274 -3.18 -14.32 -22.41
CA ALA A 274 -2.30 -14.97 -21.44
C ALA A 274 -1.94 -16.41 -21.84
N GLY A 275 -2.75 -17.06 -22.71
CA GLY A 275 -2.58 -18.45 -23.09
C GLY A 275 -2.78 -19.40 -21.91
N VAL A 276 -3.80 -19.13 -21.09
CA VAL A 276 -4.19 -19.96 -19.92
C VAL A 276 -5.67 -20.34 -20.03
N SER A 277 -6.03 -21.47 -19.45
CA SER A 277 -7.41 -21.95 -19.48
C SER A 277 -8.26 -21.25 -18.45
N LYS A 278 -9.49 -20.88 -18.81
CA LYS A 278 -10.49 -20.38 -17.87
C LYS A 278 -10.89 -21.49 -16.88
N SER A 279 -10.85 -21.17 -15.59
CA SER A 279 -11.36 -22.04 -14.52
C SER A 279 -12.58 -21.40 -13.86
N THR A 280 -13.59 -22.21 -13.55
CA THR A 280 -14.73 -21.75 -12.76
C THR A 280 -14.42 -21.62 -11.27
N GLU A 281 -13.33 -22.24 -10.82
CA GLU A 281 -12.87 -22.20 -9.43
C GLU A 281 -11.94 -21.03 -9.15
N GLU A 282 -11.47 -20.34 -10.19
CA GLU A 282 -10.56 -19.18 -10.11
C GLU A 282 -11.17 -18.02 -10.92
N PRO A 283 -12.20 -17.37 -10.39
CA PRO A 283 -12.83 -16.27 -11.10
C PRO A 283 -11.88 -15.09 -11.26
N VAL A 284 -11.89 -14.50 -12.44
CA VAL A 284 -11.17 -13.25 -12.72
C VAL A 284 -12.17 -12.14 -12.98
N ALA A 285 -11.75 -10.91 -12.75
CA ALA A 285 -12.47 -9.71 -13.12
C ALA A 285 -11.63 -8.84 -14.04
N VAL A 286 -12.29 -7.97 -14.78
CA VAL A 286 -11.67 -6.89 -15.56
C VAL A 286 -12.03 -5.52 -15.00
N TYR A 287 -13.09 -5.46 -14.19
CA TYR A 287 -13.59 -4.24 -13.56
C TYR A 287 -13.15 -4.18 -12.08
N PRO A 288 -12.76 -3.01 -11.56
CA PRO A 288 -12.29 -2.88 -10.19
C PRO A 288 -13.40 -3.07 -9.16
N ALA A 289 -13.00 -3.41 -7.93
CA ALA A 289 -13.87 -3.45 -6.76
C ALA A 289 -14.40 -2.05 -6.40
N SER A 290 -15.41 -2.02 -5.54
CA SER A 290 -15.87 -0.78 -4.89
C SER A 290 -15.00 -0.35 -3.72
N SER A 291 -14.00 -1.15 -3.35
CA SER A 291 -13.06 -0.93 -2.25
C SER A 291 -11.61 -1.02 -2.72
N GLY A 292 -10.73 -0.42 -1.95
CA GLY A 292 -9.30 -0.43 -2.24
C GLY A 292 -8.47 0.37 -1.24
N THR A 293 -7.19 0.45 -1.48
CA THR A 293 -6.24 1.15 -0.62
C THR A 293 -5.61 2.34 -1.33
N LEU A 294 -5.76 3.53 -0.75
CA LEU A 294 -5.03 4.73 -1.10
C LEU A 294 -3.75 4.81 -0.25
N LYS A 295 -2.61 4.84 -0.89
CA LYS A 295 -1.30 5.09 -0.29
C LYS A 295 -0.89 6.53 -0.55
N LEU A 296 -0.37 7.21 0.46
CA LEU A 296 0.08 8.60 0.40
C LEU A 296 1.47 8.73 1.03
N TRP A 297 2.35 9.48 0.40
CA TRP A 297 3.67 9.80 0.95
C TRP A 297 4.16 11.16 0.45
N PRO A 298 5.07 11.84 1.20
CA PRO A 298 5.62 13.13 0.81
C PRO A 298 6.55 13.01 -0.41
N SER A 299 6.87 14.15 -1.02
CA SER A 299 7.66 14.24 -2.26
C SER A 299 9.07 13.64 -2.16
N ASP A 300 9.67 13.72 -1.00
CA ASP A 300 11.05 13.26 -0.72
C ASP A 300 11.12 11.80 -0.23
N GLY A 301 9.98 11.09 -0.21
CA GLY A 301 9.86 9.80 0.43
C GLY A 301 9.70 9.95 1.95
N GLY A 302 9.22 8.98 2.62
CA GLY A 302 8.98 9.05 4.05
C GLY A 302 7.89 8.08 4.48
N GLN A 303 7.22 8.38 5.58
CA GLN A 303 6.17 7.52 6.09
C GLN A 303 4.98 7.48 5.12
N VAL A 304 4.60 6.27 4.72
CA VAL A 304 3.41 6.02 3.90
C VAL A 304 2.18 6.00 4.80
N VAL A 305 1.16 6.78 4.44
CA VAL A 305 -0.15 6.75 5.07
C VAL A 305 -1.07 5.89 4.23
N LEU A 306 -1.74 4.92 4.83
CA LEU A 306 -2.71 4.04 4.19
C LEU A 306 -4.13 4.48 4.57
N VAL A 307 -4.99 4.56 3.57
CA VAL A 307 -6.42 4.85 3.74
C VAL A 307 -7.20 3.83 2.92
N HIS A 308 -8.03 3.04 3.56
CA HIS A 308 -8.97 2.15 2.88
C HIS A 308 -10.24 2.93 2.54
N TRP A 309 -10.80 2.73 1.32
CA TRP A 309 -12.06 3.39 0.88
C TRP A 309 -13.13 2.36 0.55
#